data_013335726b17632c6c2993bf86b74ede
#
_entry.id   013335726b17632c6c2993bf86b74ede
#
_cell.length_a   1.000
_cell.length_b   1.000
_cell.length_c   1.000
_cell.angle_alpha   90.00
_cell.angle_beta   90.00
_cell.angle_gamma   90.00
#
_symmetry.space_group_name_H-M   'P 1'
#
loop_
_entity.id
_entity.type
_entity.pdbx_description
1 polymer ?
#
loop_
_entity_poly.entity_id
_entity_poly.type
_entity_poly.pdbx_seq_one_letter_code
_entity_poly.pdbx_strand_id
1 'polypeptide(L)'
;MKFGRTQRSALNFISSFGLTAVTFATAMISSRLVLSKIGDERFGAFRSLFELFGYLNLFDAGLSASLRPLLAQSISQNQPQRLHRILRLARYSYRAGMSIAILIGLLFTGCIVFVIPVSDQNQLDLKIASLIFTVGLVNIWFGPIRTLCESLQQSFLLNLSLIVQSLCITFTTMFSCTYFPNWGISAQALSVVLWVFFFNLVIKMVVARLDHEILRPSISEPLDQDDSRHDLFRNSRDSFILMLAGRASLQSNSLILGLFAGQTDVTKLYATQRLFDVIQSQLFAVGNASWAALAEIFHQNRLDLFRTRVTQLVRLILVMAVSTVVPVVCFNEIFVALWVGADRYGGLLLSVLLAANTFALAFTVFSTWCLTGTGHLNAIIRMTIVTTIFDIIATLVFTRTLGLIGPILGSCSAFYLCSLPWHARLLSSQFQISRKDLIKSVAAPLLMAPPYAFLIILLKQVVHVDHWFSLALIMAGPILIYLIAAILFVLDKQDRQILLKRFGLAN
;
A
#
# COMPACT_ATOMS: atom_id res chain seq x y z
N MET A 1 5.05 4.46 -31.23
CA MET A 1 3.60 4.75 -31.29
C MET A 1 3.30 5.94 -30.39
N LYS A 2 2.82 7.06 -30.94
CA LYS A 2 2.41 8.24 -30.16
C LYS A 2 0.95 8.06 -29.72
N PHE A 3 0.72 7.49 -28.55
CA PHE A 3 -0.61 7.41 -27.96
C PHE A 3 -1.11 8.79 -27.53
N GLY A 4 -2.39 9.10 -27.77
CA GLY A 4 -3.05 10.31 -27.27
C GLY A 4 -3.17 10.29 -25.72
N ARG A 5 -3.38 11.45 -25.08
CA ARG A 5 -3.48 11.57 -23.62
C ARG A 5 -4.56 10.64 -23.03
N THR A 6 -5.75 10.58 -23.64
CA THR A 6 -6.85 9.71 -23.19
C THR A 6 -6.50 8.24 -23.30
N GLN A 7 -5.82 7.82 -24.37
CA GLN A 7 -5.38 6.43 -24.54
C GLN A 7 -4.33 6.04 -23.50
N ARG A 8 -3.38 6.92 -23.17
CA ARG A 8 -2.38 6.69 -22.12
C ARG A 8 -3.04 6.53 -20.75
N SER A 9 -4.03 7.39 -20.43
CA SER A 9 -4.78 7.28 -19.17
C SER A 9 -5.54 5.97 -19.08
N ALA A 10 -6.20 5.53 -20.14
CA ALA A 10 -6.89 4.24 -20.18
C ALA A 10 -5.91 3.06 -20.03
N LEU A 11 -4.77 3.09 -20.73
CA LEU A 11 -3.73 2.06 -20.60
C LEU A 11 -3.12 2.02 -19.20
N ASN A 12 -2.89 3.18 -18.56
CA ASN A 12 -2.40 3.26 -17.18
C ASN A 12 -3.41 2.63 -16.21
N PHE A 13 -4.70 2.88 -16.38
CA PHE A 13 -5.74 2.32 -15.53
C PHE A 13 -5.84 0.79 -15.71
N ILE A 14 -5.96 0.30 -16.94
CA ILE A 14 -6.05 -1.14 -17.25
C ILE A 14 -4.81 -1.88 -16.76
N SER A 15 -3.61 -1.34 -17.01
CA SER A 15 -2.36 -1.96 -16.59
C SER A 15 -2.19 -1.98 -15.06
N SER A 16 -2.67 -0.96 -14.35
CA SER A 16 -2.64 -0.91 -12.88
C SER A 16 -3.56 -1.97 -12.28
N PHE A 17 -4.76 -2.14 -12.83
CA PHE A 17 -5.68 -3.21 -12.41
C PHE A 17 -5.08 -4.59 -12.70
N GLY A 18 -4.53 -4.79 -13.90
CA GLY A 18 -3.84 -6.02 -14.28
C GLY A 18 -2.66 -6.35 -13.35
N LEU A 19 -1.87 -5.34 -12.98
CA LEU A 19 -0.78 -5.50 -12.01
C LEU A 19 -1.29 -6.00 -10.66
N THR A 20 -2.35 -5.37 -10.13
CA THR A 20 -2.93 -5.80 -8.84
C THR A 20 -3.43 -7.24 -8.91
N ALA A 21 -4.15 -7.60 -9.97
CA ALA A 21 -4.67 -8.95 -10.14
C ALA A 21 -3.55 -10.00 -10.25
N VAL A 22 -2.53 -9.72 -11.07
CA VAL A 22 -1.40 -10.65 -11.26
C VAL A 22 -0.57 -10.77 -9.98
N THR A 23 -0.23 -9.68 -9.32
CA THR A 23 0.56 -9.71 -8.06
C THR A 23 -0.19 -10.43 -6.94
N PHE A 24 -1.51 -10.29 -6.88
CA PHE A 24 -2.32 -11.06 -5.94
C PHE A 24 -2.30 -12.56 -6.27
N ALA A 25 -2.60 -12.93 -7.51
CA ALA A 25 -2.63 -14.33 -7.94
C ALA A 25 -1.27 -15.02 -7.77
N THR A 26 -0.18 -14.35 -8.17
CA THR A 26 1.18 -14.88 -8.02
C THR A 26 1.57 -15.05 -6.55
N ALA A 27 1.21 -14.09 -5.68
CA ALA A 27 1.46 -14.21 -4.25
C ALA A 27 0.65 -15.35 -3.62
N MET A 28 -0.61 -15.56 -4.04
CA MET A 28 -1.44 -16.68 -3.58
C MET A 28 -0.82 -18.03 -3.94
N ILE A 29 -0.40 -18.20 -5.20
CA ILE A 29 0.18 -19.43 -5.69
C ILE A 29 1.54 -19.71 -5.03
N SER A 30 2.43 -18.70 -5.02
CA SER A 30 3.78 -18.86 -4.47
C SER A 30 3.78 -19.13 -2.98
N SER A 31 2.99 -18.41 -2.20
CA SER A 31 2.97 -18.57 -0.73
C SER A 31 2.56 -19.97 -0.31
N ARG A 32 1.57 -20.57 -0.97
CA ARG A 32 1.13 -21.93 -0.67
C ARG A 32 2.27 -22.94 -0.86
N LEU A 33 2.95 -22.87 -2.01
CA LEU A 33 4.05 -23.79 -2.32
C LEU A 33 5.27 -23.52 -1.43
N VAL A 34 5.64 -22.26 -1.25
CA VAL A 34 6.79 -21.86 -0.43
C VAL A 34 6.59 -22.33 1.00
N LEU A 35 5.44 -22.04 1.62
CA LEU A 35 5.12 -22.47 2.98
C LEU A 35 5.18 -23.99 3.16
N SER A 36 4.72 -24.76 2.17
CA SER A 36 4.78 -26.22 2.25
C SER A 36 6.21 -26.77 2.16
N LYS A 37 7.16 -26.03 1.59
CA LYS A 37 8.55 -26.48 1.38
C LYS A 37 9.52 -25.99 2.44
N ILE A 38 9.44 -24.73 2.86
CA ILE A 38 10.40 -24.12 3.79
C ILE A 38 9.90 -24.01 5.22
N GLY A 39 8.59 -24.17 5.44
CA GLY A 39 7.93 -24.03 6.75
C GLY A 39 7.67 -22.60 7.18
N ASP A 40 6.93 -22.47 8.29
CA ASP A 40 6.36 -21.20 8.76
C ASP A 40 7.42 -20.26 9.31
N GLU A 41 8.42 -20.77 10.04
CA GLU A 41 9.48 -19.95 10.62
C GLU A 41 10.31 -19.23 9.55
N ARG A 42 10.77 -19.96 8.53
CA ARG A 42 11.56 -19.36 7.44
C ARG A 42 10.75 -18.39 6.60
N PHE A 43 9.47 -18.71 6.37
CA PHE A 43 8.59 -17.80 5.64
C PHE A 43 8.33 -16.52 6.45
N GLY A 44 8.04 -16.61 7.75
CA GLY A 44 7.88 -15.48 8.64
C GLY A 44 9.15 -14.63 8.72
N ALA A 45 10.32 -15.27 8.86
CA ALA A 45 11.60 -14.57 8.88
C ALA A 45 11.88 -13.80 7.59
N PHE A 46 11.57 -14.39 6.42
CA PHE A 46 11.64 -13.67 5.14
C PHE A 46 10.70 -12.47 5.11
N ARG A 47 9.48 -12.59 5.61
CA ARG A 47 8.51 -11.49 5.67
C ARG A 47 9.01 -10.35 6.56
N SER A 48 9.47 -10.67 7.77
CA SER A 48 10.05 -9.69 8.68
C SER A 48 11.26 -8.99 8.06
N LEU A 49 12.14 -9.75 7.39
CA LEU A 49 13.31 -9.21 6.70
C LEU A 49 12.92 -8.29 5.53
N PHE A 50 11.94 -8.71 4.72
CA PHE A 50 11.43 -7.93 3.59
C PHE A 50 10.84 -6.58 4.06
N GLU A 51 10.09 -6.58 5.16
CA GLU A 51 9.54 -5.37 5.75
C GLU A 51 10.63 -4.47 6.35
N LEU A 52 11.61 -5.03 7.06
CA LEU A 52 12.76 -4.28 7.59
C LEU A 52 13.52 -3.55 6.46
N PHE A 53 13.86 -4.27 5.39
CA PHE A 53 14.53 -3.66 4.24
C PHE A 53 13.60 -2.74 3.43
N GLY A 54 12.29 -2.91 3.53
CA GLY A 54 11.29 -1.98 3.04
C GLY A 54 11.44 -0.58 3.62
N TYR A 55 11.82 -0.44 4.91
CA TYR A 55 12.15 0.86 5.52
C TYR A 55 13.40 1.48 4.91
N LEU A 56 14.42 0.68 4.62
CA LEU A 56 15.65 1.19 4.02
C LEU A 56 15.44 1.69 2.58
N ASN A 57 14.46 1.15 1.86
CA ASN A 57 14.07 1.68 0.56
C ASN A 57 13.41 3.07 0.64
N LEU A 58 12.97 3.52 1.84
CA LEU A 58 12.49 4.90 2.05
C LEU A 58 13.62 5.94 2.07
N PHE A 59 14.87 5.52 2.06
CA PHE A 59 15.99 6.44 1.90
C PHE A 59 16.10 7.07 0.50
N ASP A 60 15.12 6.78 -0.40
CA ASP A 60 14.80 7.68 -1.50
C ASP A 60 14.29 9.05 -0.99
N ALA A 61 14.10 9.14 0.35
CA ALA A 61 13.83 10.35 1.13
C ALA A 61 12.60 11.14 0.64
N GLY A 62 11.58 10.46 0.14
CA GLY A 62 10.40 11.15 -0.43
C GLY A 62 10.72 11.94 -1.69
N LEU A 63 11.94 11.78 -2.22
CA LEU A 63 12.39 12.48 -3.43
C LEU A 63 11.47 12.17 -4.62
N SER A 64 10.96 10.94 -4.73
CA SER A 64 10.03 10.56 -5.80
C SER A 64 8.76 11.41 -5.78
N ALA A 65 8.20 11.71 -4.60
CA ALA A 65 7.00 12.51 -4.44
C ALA A 65 7.21 13.98 -4.84
N SER A 66 8.38 14.56 -4.47
CA SER A 66 8.74 15.94 -4.81
C SER A 66 9.23 16.08 -6.26
N LEU A 67 9.90 15.05 -6.76
CA LEU A 67 10.51 15.05 -8.10
C LEU A 67 9.43 14.98 -9.19
N ARG A 68 8.37 14.20 -8.98
CA ARG A 68 7.30 14.00 -9.97
C ARG A 68 6.66 15.32 -10.46
N PRO A 69 6.17 16.23 -9.61
CA PRO A 69 5.58 17.49 -10.06
C PRO A 69 6.60 18.40 -10.74
N LEU A 70 7.85 18.46 -10.28
CA LEU A 70 8.92 19.27 -10.88
C LEU A 70 9.28 18.78 -12.27
N LEU A 71 9.39 17.46 -12.47
CA LEU A 71 9.63 16.89 -13.80
C LEU A 71 8.42 17.14 -14.72
N ALA A 72 7.20 16.91 -14.25
CA ALA A 72 5.99 17.13 -15.03
C ALA A 72 5.85 18.59 -15.46
N GLN A 73 6.16 19.55 -14.58
CA GLN A 73 6.19 20.97 -14.92
C GLN A 73 7.24 21.30 -15.98
N SER A 74 8.48 20.81 -15.83
CA SER A 74 9.57 21.06 -16.79
C SER A 74 9.26 20.46 -18.17
N ILE A 75 8.62 19.28 -18.20
CA ILE A 75 8.16 18.63 -19.44
C ILE A 75 7.04 19.46 -20.09
N SER A 76 6.03 19.89 -19.30
CA SER A 76 4.88 20.64 -19.83
C SER A 76 5.28 22.02 -20.39
N GLN A 77 6.30 22.65 -19.79
CA GLN A 77 6.84 23.95 -20.21
C GLN A 77 7.92 23.85 -21.29
N ASN A 78 8.22 22.63 -21.75
CA ASN A 78 9.25 22.36 -22.75
C ASN A 78 10.63 22.97 -22.40
N GLN A 79 11.05 22.79 -21.12
CA GLN A 79 12.31 23.32 -20.57
C GLN A 79 13.36 22.20 -20.38
N PRO A 80 14.08 21.76 -21.42
CA PRO A 80 14.99 20.62 -21.34
C PRO A 80 16.17 20.86 -20.39
N GLN A 81 16.68 22.08 -20.32
CA GLN A 81 17.78 22.43 -19.42
C GLN A 81 17.39 22.29 -17.96
N ARG A 82 16.21 22.80 -17.56
CA ARG A 82 15.67 22.65 -16.20
C ARG A 82 15.43 21.18 -15.87
N LEU A 83 14.90 20.40 -16.82
CA LEU A 83 14.69 18.97 -16.67
C LEU A 83 16.00 18.22 -16.38
N HIS A 84 17.06 18.49 -17.16
CA HIS A 84 18.38 17.89 -16.96
C HIS A 84 18.99 18.26 -15.62
N ARG A 85 18.84 19.51 -15.18
CA ARG A 85 19.32 20.00 -13.89
C ARG A 85 18.64 19.27 -12.73
N ILE A 86 17.31 19.17 -12.76
CA ILE A 86 16.52 18.44 -11.75
C ILE A 86 16.92 16.97 -11.71
N LEU A 87 17.09 16.31 -12.86
CA LEU A 87 17.51 14.90 -12.93
C LEU A 87 18.95 14.69 -12.42
N ARG A 88 19.85 15.65 -12.62
CA ARG A 88 21.22 15.59 -12.08
C ARG A 88 21.22 15.69 -10.57
N LEU A 89 20.48 16.66 -10.02
CA LEU A 89 20.32 16.86 -8.59
C LEU A 89 19.67 15.63 -7.94
N ALA A 90 18.60 15.08 -8.55
CA ALA A 90 17.95 13.86 -8.10
C ALA A 90 18.95 12.68 -8.05
N ARG A 91 19.71 12.45 -9.13
CA ARG A 91 20.72 11.38 -9.15
C ARG A 91 21.74 11.48 -8.02
N TYR A 92 22.20 12.70 -7.71
CA TYR A 92 23.11 12.92 -6.58
C TYR A 92 22.45 12.56 -5.25
N SER A 93 21.24 13.07 -5.01
CA SER A 93 20.48 12.81 -3.77
C SER A 93 20.13 11.33 -3.58
N TYR A 94 19.75 10.63 -4.66
CA TYR A 94 19.49 9.19 -4.63
C TYR A 94 20.77 8.36 -4.37
N ARG A 95 21.93 8.80 -4.87
CA ARG A 95 23.21 8.15 -4.53
C ARG A 95 23.54 8.31 -3.04
N ALA A 96 23.38 9.51 -2.49
CA ALA A 96 23.59 9.75 -1.07
C ALA A 96 22.65 8.89 -0.20
N GLY A 97 21.34 8.89 -0.51
CA GLY A 97 20.35 8.05 0.16
C GLY A 97 20.67 6.56 0.08
N MET A 98 21.06 6.07 -1.10
CA MET A 98 21.50 4.69 -1.32
C MET A 98 22.72 4.33 -0.45
N SER A 99 23.73 5.20 -0.41
CA SER A 99 24.94 4.95 0.39
C SER A 99 24.62 4.86 1.89
N ILE A 100 23.77 5.75 2.39
CA ILE A 100 23.29 5.71 3.78
C ILE A 100 22.48 4.44 4.04
N ALA A 101 21.57 4.09 3.13
CA ALA A 101 20.76 2.87 3.26
C ALA A 101 21.61 1.60 3.28
N ILE A 102 22.64 1.51 2.43
CA ILE A 102 23.59 0.38 2.41
C ILE A 102 24.38 0.31 3.72
N LEU A 103 24.87 1.45 4.23
CA LEU A 103 25.59 1.48 5.51
C LEU A 103 24.72 0.96 6.66
N ILE A 104 23.48 1.44 6.76
CA ILE A 104 22.51 0.97 7.75
C ILE A 104 22.15 -0.51 7.53
N GLY A 105 22.00 -0.94 6.27
CA GLY A 105 21.75 -2.35 5.92
C GLY A 105 22.88 -3.28 6.37
N LEU A 106 24.15 -2.84 6.25
CA LEU A 106 25.30 -3.58 6.76
C LEU A 106 25.28 -3.68 8.29
N LEU A 107 24.93 -2.60 8.99
CA LEU A 107 24.76 -2.62 10.45
C LEU A 107 23.66 -3.60 10.87
N PHE A 108 22.49 -3.55 10.19
CA PHE A 108 21.43 -4.52 10.44
C PHE A 108 21.86 -5.96 10.16
N THR A 109 22.62 -6.20 9.08
CA THR A 109 23.12 -7.55 8.77
C THR A 109 24.02 -8.08 9.91
N GLY A 110 24.80 -7.22 10.57
CA GLY A 110 25.61 -7.59 11.72
C GLY A 110 24.80 -8.03 12.95
N CYS A 111 23.65 -7.41 13.19
CA CYS A 111 22.78 -7.70 14.35
C CYS A 111 21.46 -8.40 13.99
N ILE A 112 21.31 -8.90 12.76
CA ILE A 112 20.01 -9.38 12.23
C ILE A 112 19.38 -10.50 13.05
N VAL A 113 20.19 -11.39 13.62
CA VAL A 113 19.70 -12.51 14.45
C VAL A 113 19.06 -12.03 15.76
N PHE A 114 19.48 -10.87 16.28
CA PHE A 114 18.85 -10.26 17.45
C PHE A 114 17.56 -9.52 17.10
N VAL A 115 17.46 -9.00 15.87
CA VAL A 115 16.27 -8.27 15.37
C VAL A 115 15.19 -9.22 14.89
N ILE A 116 15.60 -10.31 14.22
CA ILE A 116 14.71 -11.35 13.70
C ILE A 116 15.15 -12.68 14.29
N PRO A 117 14.64 -13.06 15.47
CA PRO A 117 15.01 -14.32 16.11
C PRO A 117 14.51 -15.50 15.29
N VAL A 118 15.41 -16.43 15.00
CA VAL A 118 15.15 -17.70 14.32
C VAL A 118 15.94 -18.80 15.01
N SER A 119 15.55 -20.06 14.78
CA SER A 119 16.29 -21.24 15.25
C SER A 119 17.73 -21.24 14.71
N ASP A 120 18.66 -21.86 15.46
CA ASP A 120 20.09 -21.87 15.14
C ASP A 120 20.36 -22.38 13.71
N GLN A 121 19.56 -23.33 13.24
CA GLN A 121 19.67 -23.89 11.89
C GLN A 121 19.40 -22.87 10.80
N ASN A 122 18.63 -21.81 11.08
CA ASN A 122 18.18 -20.80 10.11
C ASN A 122 18.99 -19.50 10.18
N GLN A 123 19.86 -19.34 11.19
CA GLN A 123 20.63 -18.09 11.39
C GLN A 123 21.55 -17.75 10.22
N LEU A 124 22.23 -18.76 9.65
CA LEU A 124 23.13 -18.53 8.54
C LEU A 124 22.37 -18.12 7.27
N ASP A 125 21.24 -18.78 6.97
CA ASP A 125 20.37 -18.45 5.86
C ASP A 125 19.80 -17.01 6.00
N LEU A 126 19.38 -16.62 7.21
CA LEU A 126 18.92 -15.25 7.52
C LEU A 126 20.01 -14.19 7.30
N LYS A 127 21.26 -14.45 7.74
CA LYS A 127 22.39 -13.53 7.55
C LYS A 127 22.71 -13.33 6.07
N ILE A 128 22.73 -14.41 5.30
CA ILE A 128 22.96 -14.35 3.85
C ILE A 128 21.81 -13.59 3.16
N ALA A 129 20.57 -13.86 3.51
CA ALA A 129 19.42 -13.13 2.99
C ALA A 129 19.47 -11.63 3.29
N SER A 130 19.87 -11.26 4.50
CA SER A 130 20.07 -9.86 4.90
C SER A 130 21.16 -9.18 4.08
N LEU A 131 22.28 -9.88 3.82
CA LEU A 131 23.35 -9.36 2.95
C LEU A 131 22.86 -9.18 1.51
N ILE A 132 22.09 -10.14 0.97
CA ILE A 132 21.48 -10.04 -0.36
C ILE A 132 20.57 -8.82 -0.45
N PHE A 133 19.70 -8.58 0.54
CA PHE A 133 18.86 -7.39 0.56
C PHE A 133 19.66 -6.10 0.69
N THR A 134 20.76 -6.11 1.47
CA THR A 134 21.68 -4.96 1.58
C THR A 134 22.26 -4.59 0.21
N VAL A 135 22.73 -5.59 -0.54
CA VAL A 135 23.18 -5.39 -1.93
C VAL A 135 22.02 -4.90 -2.80
N GLY A 136 20.80 -5.42 -2.56
CA GLY A 136 19.57 -5.02 -3.25
C GLY A 136 19.22 -3.54 -3.11
N LEU A 137 19.69 -2.84 -2.07
CA LEU A 137 19.48 -1.39 -1.89
C LEU A 137 20.10 -0.55 -3.02
N VAL A 138 21.01 -1.12 -3.81
CA VAL A 138 21.48 -0.49 -5.07
C VAL A 138 20.32 -0.15 -6.01
N ASN A 139 19.19 -0.82 -5.90
CA ASN A 139 17.98 -0.51 -6.66
C ASN A 139 17.41 0.90 -6.40
N ILE A 140 17.72 1.52 -5.27
CA ILE A 140 17.36 2.92 -4.96
C ILE A 140 17.89 3.87 -6.05
N TRP A 141 19.04 3.58 -6.64
CA TRP A 141 19.65 4.40 -7.71
C TRP A 141 18.75 4.57 -8.95
N PHE A 142 17.83 3.64 -9.21
CA PHE A 142 16.93 3.72 -10.35
C PHE A 142 15.67 4.60 -10.11
N GLY A 143 15.49 5.14 -8.89
CA GLY A 143 14.34 5.97 -8.54
C GLY A 143 14.06 7.13 -9.50
N PRO A 144 15.05 7.97 -9.88
CA PRO A 144 14.83 9.09 -10.80
C PRO A 144 14.28 8.67 -12.17
N ILE A 145 14.69 7.50 -12.67
CA ILE A 145 14.24 6.98 -13.97
C ILE A 145 12.79 6.51 -13.90
N ARG A 146 12.41 5.85 -12.80
CA ARG A 146 11.02 5.45 -12.56
C ARG A 146 10.11 6.67 -12.48
N THR A 147 10.50 7.69 -11.69
CA THR A 147 9.73 8.92 -11.54
C THR A 147 9.62 9.70 -12.87
N LEU A 148 10.67 9.69 -13.69
CA LEU A 148 10.62 10.28 -15.03
C LEU A 148 9.60 9.57 -15.91
N CYS A 149 9.58 8.23 -15.92
CA CYS A 149 8.62 7.44 -16.68
C CYS A 149 7.17 7.76 -16.29
N GLU A 150 6.91 7.91 -14.98
CA GLU A 150 5.60 8.32 -14.45
C GLU A 150 5.24 9.76 -14.89
N SER A 151 6.20 10.68 -14.82
CA SER A 151 5.99 12.08 -15.23
C SER A 151 5.72 12.24 -16.72
N LEU A 152 6.23 11.33 -17.56
CA LEU A 152 5.95 11.21 -18.99
C LEU A 152 4.57 10.56 -19.28
N GLN A 153 3.78 10.24 -18.25
CA GLN A 153 2.51 9.51 -18.36
C GLN A 153 2.64 8.13 -19.02
N GLN A 154 3.78 7.47 -18.82
CA GLN A 154 4.08 6.14 -19.35
C GLN A 154 4.06 5.05 -18.24
N SER A 155 3.25 5.25 -17.19
CA SER A 155 3.14 4.31 -16.07
C SER A 155 2.70 2.91 -16.50
N PHE A 156 2.02 2.77 -17.64
CA PHE A 156 1.65 1.47 -18.19
C PHE A 156 2.87 0.60 -18.53
N LEU A 157 3.99 1.19 -18.94
CA LEU A 157 5.25 0.47 -19.18
C LEU A 157 5.86 -0.05 -17.88
N LEU A 158 5.80 0.77 -16.82
CA LEU A 158 6.21 0.35 -15.47
C LEU A 158 5.34 -0.79 -14.98
N ASN A 159 4.01 -0.66 -15.09
CA ASN A 159 3.08 -1.67 -14.66
C ASN A 159 3.28 -3.00 -15.40
N LEU A 160 3.47 -2.96 -16.71
CA LEU A 160 3.77 -4.16 -17.51
C LEU A 160 5.09 -4.81 -17.09
N SER A 161 6.12 -4.01 -16.88
CA SER A 161 7.41 -4.47 -16.36
C SER A 161 7.26 -5.15 -14.99
N LEU A 162 6.47 -4.55 -14.07
CA LEU A 162 6.20 -5.10 -12.75
C LEU A 162 5.38 -6.39 -12.80
N ILE A 163 4.46 -6.53 -13.76
CA ILE A 163 3.73 -7.78 -14.00
C ILE A 163 4.69 -8.90 -14.35
N VAL A 164 5.54 -8.69 -15.36
CA VAL A 164 6.51 -9.71 -15.77
C VAL A 164 7.53 -9.98 -14.66
N GLN A 165 8.00 -8.96 -13.98
CA GLN A 165 8.87 -9.08 -12.80
C GLN A 165 8.22 -9.96 -11.72
N SER A 166 6.95 -9.75 -11.39
CA SER A 166 6.23 -10.56 -10.39
C SER A 166 6.13 -12.02 -10.80
N LEU A 167 5.88 -12.30 -12.06
CA LEU A 167 5.88 -13.68 -12.60
C LEU A 167 7.26 -14.32 -12.49
N CYS A 168 8.32 -13.60 -12.85
CA CYS A 168 9.69 -14.10 -12.76
C CYS A 168 10.11 -14.36 -11.30
N ILE A 169 9.81 -13.44 -10.39
CA ILE A 169 10.08 -13.63 -8.96
C ILE A 169 9.34 -14.86 -8.46
N THR A 170 8.05 -14.99 -8.78
CA THR A 170 7.23 -16.15 -8.37
C THR A 170 7.83 -17.44 -8.84
N PHE A 171 8.14 -17.56 -10.14
CA PHE A 171 8.70 -18.77 -10.72
C PHE A 171 10.04 -19.13 -10.09
N THR A 172 10.97 -18.18 -9.97
CA THR A 172 12.30 -18.44 -9.39
C THR A 172 12.22 -18.74 -7.91
N THR A 173 11.33 -18.09 -7.16
CA THR A 173 11.11 -18.40 -5.74
C THR A 173 10.55 -19.81 -5.55
N MET A 174 9.54 -20.19 -6.33
CA MET A 174 8.98 -21.54 -6.28
C MET A 174 10.02 -22.60 -6.63
N PHE A 175 10.78 -22.37 -7.70
CA PHE A 175 11.86 -23.26 -8.12
C PHE A 175 12.93 -23.38 -7.02
N SER A 176 13.49 -22.27 -6.56
CA SER A 176 14.57 -22.26 -5.57
C SER A 176 14.16 -22.88 -4.23
N CYS A 177 12.96 -22.56 -3.71
CA CYS A 177 12.48 -23.14 -2.45
C CYS A 177 12.16 -24.63 -2.57
N THR A 178 11.85 -25.14 -3.78
CA THR A 178 11.64 -26.55 -4.00
C THR A 178 12.94 -27.35 -4.00
N TYR A 179 13.97 -26.85 -4.65
CA TYR A 179 15.25 -27.55 -4.78
C TYR A 179 16.24 -27.24 -3.64
N PHE A 180 16.14 -26.08 -3.01
CA PHE A 180 17.03 -25.63 -1.94
C PHE A 180 16.24 -25.18 -0.69
N PRO A 181 15.42 -26.05 -0.08
CA PRO A 181 14.54 -25.64 1.03
C PRO A 181 15.32 -25.14 2.27
N ASN A 182 16.55 -25.62 2.48
CA ASN A 182 17.40 -25.19 3.60
C ASN A 182 17.90 -23.74 3.47
N TRP A 183 17.90 -23.19 2.26
CA TRP A 183 18.27 -21.82 1.93
C TRP A 183 17.03 -21.00 1.53
N GLY A 184 15.88 -21.32 2.11
CA GLY A 184 14.59 -20.74 1.70
C GLY A 184 14.47 -19.24 1.90
N ILE A 185 15.12 -18.64 2.92
CA ILE A 185 15.12 -17.20 3.17
C ILE A 185 15.97 -16.48 2.13
N SER A 186 17.22 -16.93 1.93
CA SER A 186 18.15 -16.35 0.96
C SER A 186 17.72 -16.58 -0.48
N ALA A 187 17.10 -17.71 -0.79
CA ALA A 187 16.57 -18.02 -2.11
C ALA A 187 15.44 -17.04 -2.51
N GLN A 188 14.54 -16.74 -1.60
CA GLN A 188 13.49 -15.72 -1.81
C GLN A 188 14.10 -14.33 -1.96
N ALA A 189 15.04 -13.95 -1.08
CA ALA A 189 15.72 -12.67 -1.14
C ALA A 189 16.45 -12.47 -2.47
N LEU A 190 17.19 -13.49 -2.91
CA LEU A 190 17.91 -13.46 -4.19
C LEU A 190 16.95 -13.31 -5.38
N SER A 191 15.87 -14.07 -5.39
CA SER A 191 14.84 -13.98 -6.43
C SER A 191 14.28 -12.56 -6.55
N VAL A 192 13.94 -11.93 -5.42
CA VAL A 192 13.42 -10.57 -5.41
C VAL A 192 14.48 -9.57 -5.91
N VAL A 193 15.67 -9.57 -5.31
CA VAL A 193 16.72 -8.58 -5.62
C VAL A 193 17.18 -8.68 -7.08
N LEU A 194 17.40 -9.89 -7.58
CA LEU A 194 17.86 -10.14 -8.95
C LEU A 194 16.87 -9.60 -9.99
N TRP A 195 15.57 -9.95 -9.86
CA TRP A 195 14.58 -9.54 -10.84
C TRP A 195 14.21 -8.06 -10.72
N VAL A 196 14.21 -7.49 -9.51
CA VAL A 196 14.05 -6.04 -9.33
C VAL A 196 15.19 -5.29 -10.03
N PHE A 197 16.43 -5.73 -9.87
CA PHE A 197 17.58 -5.12 -10.53
C PHE A 197 17.50 -5.24 -12.05
N PHE A 198 17.23 -6.46 -12.56
CA PHE A 198 17.11 -6.71 -13.99
C PHE A 198 16.04 -5.84 -14.65
N PHE A 199 14.85 -5.80 -14.10
CA PHE A 199 13.76 -4.98 -14.67
C PHE A 199 14.00 -3.48 -14.54
N ASN A 200 14.72 -3.02 -13.52
CA ASN A 200 15.18 -1.63 -13.45
C ASN A 200 16.13 -1.29 -14.61
N LEU A 201 17.04 -2.20 -14.97
CA LEU A 201 17.89 -2.03 -16.15
C LEU A 201 17.07 -2.00 -17.43
N VAL A 202 16.08 -2.88 -17.59
CA VAL A 202 15.18 -2.87 -18.74
C VAL A 202 14.43 -1.55 -18.86
N ILE A 203 13.85 -1.04 -17.76
CA ILE A 203 13.16 0.25 -17.74
C ILE A 203 14.12 1.38 -18.14
N LYS A 204 15.35 1.38 -17.61
CA LYS A 204 16.38 2.35 -18.01
C LYS A 204 16.68 2.31 -19.51
N MET A 205 16.81 1.12 -20.09
CA MET A 205 17.06 0.97 -21.52
C MET A 205 15.87 1.43 -22.36
N VAL A 206 14.64 1.12 -21.93
CA VAL A 206 13.40 1.53 -22.63
C VAL A 206 13.27 3.06 -22.60
N VAL A 207 13.45 3.70 -21.45
CA VAL A 207 13.38 5.16 -21.31
C VAL A 207 14.48 5.84 -22.15
N ALA A 208 15.70 5.27 -22.18
CA ALA A 208 16.79 5.77 -22.99
C ALA A 208 16.50 5.74 -24.51
N ARG A 209 15.74 4.74 -24.96
CA ARG A 209 15.32 4.62 -26.37
C ARG A 209 14.16 5.53 -26.75
N LEU A 210 13.27 5.82 -25.80
CA LEU A 210 12.09 6.64 -26.04
C LEU A 210 12.42 8.13 -26.20
N ASP A 211 13.48 8.60 -25.51
CA ASP A 211 13.81 10.03 -25.51
C ASP A 211 15.33 10.23 -25.34
N HIS A 212 16.04 10.08 -26.44
CA HIS A 212 17.50 10.20 -26.48
C HIS A 212 18.03 11.57 -26.00
N GLU A 213 17.24 12.63 -26.16
CA GLU A 213 17.65 13.99 -25.74
C GLU A 213 17.53 14.19 -24.24
N ILE A 214 16.54 13.58 -23.59
CA ILE A 214 16.28 13.76 -22.14
C ILE A 214 17.39 13.14 -21.28
N LEU A 215 18.07 12.09 -21.75
CA LEU A 215 19.11 11.39 -20.98
C LEU A 215 20.54 11.80 -21.35
N ARG A 216 20.75 12.59 -22.39
CA ARG A 216 22.10 13.09 -22.72
C ARG A 216 22.59 14.02 -21.60
N PRO A 217 23.81 13.86 -21.11
CA PRO A 217 24.38 14.80 -20.15
C PRO A 217 24.56 16.16 -20.84
N SER A 218 23.76 17.14 -20.48
CA SER A 218 24.00 18.53 -20.84
C SER A 218 25.29 18.97 -20.13
N ILE A 219 26.25 19.44 -20.90
CA ILE A 219 27.55 19.90 -20.41
C ILE A 219 27.34 21.18 -19.60
N SER A 220 27.82 21.16 -18.38
CA SER A 220 28.25 22.26 -17.52
C SER A 220 27.37 23.52 -17.39
N GLU A 221 26.51 23.50 -16.38
CA GLU A 221 26.18 24.69 -15.58
C GLU A 221 26.38 24.40 -14.10
N PRO A 222 26.88 25.37 -13.29
CA PRO A 222 27.11 25.18 -11.86
C PRO A 222 25.80 24.88 -11.12
N LEU A 223 25.86 24.02 -10.11
CA LEU A 223 24.73 23.60 -9.26
C LEU A 223 24.20 24.73 -8.34
N ASP A 224 24.84 25.91 -8.31
CA ASP A 224 24.78 26.80 -7.13
C ASP A 224 23.75 27.93 -7.16
N GLN A 225 22.91 28.08 -8.18
CA GLN A 225 22.07 29.30 -8.29
C GLN A 225 20.58 29.02 -8.55
N ASP A 226 19.97 27.95 -8.05
CA ASP A 226 18.58 27.70 -8.40
C ASP A 226 17.66 27.42 -7.19
N ASP A 227 16.53 28.16 -7.14
CA ASP A 227 15.39 27.94 -6.25
C ASP A 227 14.88 26.48 -6.28
N SER A 228 15.12 25.77 -7.38
CA SER A 228 14.76 24.36 -7.56
C SER A 228 15.42 23.42 -6.52
N ARG A 229 16.63 23.76 -6.02
CA ARG A 229 17.30 22.98 -4.98
C ARG A 229 16.59 23.12 -3.63
N HIS A 230 16.30 24.35 -3.26
CA HIS A 230 15.61 24.64 -1.99
C HIS A 230 14.20 24.02 -1.98
N ASP A 231 13.45 24.18 -3.07
CA ASP A 231 12.10 23.61 -3.20
C ASP A 231 12.11 22.08 -3.19
N LEU A 232 13.07 21.44 -3.88
CA LEU A 232 13.21 20.00 -3.88
C LEU A 232 13.47 19.49 -2.44
N PHE A 233 14.44 20.06 -1.74
CA PHE A 233 14.81 19.59 -0.41
C PHE A 233 13.75 19.88 0.65
N ARG A 234 13.11 21.05 0.64
CA ARG A 234 12.03 21.40 1.57
C ARG A 234 10.82 20.46 1.39
N ASN A 235 10.37 20.29 0.16
CA ASN A 235 9.23 19.42 -0.13
C ASN A 235 9.58 17.93 0.09
N SER A 236 10.83 17.53 -0.15
CA SER A 236 11.30 16.17 0.11
C SER A 236 11.33 15.85 1.59
N ARG A 237 11.77 16.77 2.45
CA ARG A 237 11.81 16.57 3.90
C ARG A 237 10.40 16.27 4.44
N ASP A 238 9.44 17.10 4.07
CA ASP A 238 8.07 16.96 4.56
C ASP A 238 7.40 15.69 4.03
N SER A 239 7.62 15.37 2.75
CA SER A 239 7.19 14.11 2.15
C SER A 239 7.87 12.90 2.77
N PHE A 240 9.17 12.97 3.07
CA PHE A 240 9.92 11.91 3.72
C PHE A 240 9.38 11.61 5.12
N ILE A 241 9.17 12.65 5.93
CA ILE A 241 8.61 12.49 7.28
C ILE A 241 7.24 11.81 7.22
N LEU A 242 6.38 12.25 6.29
CA LEU A 242 5.04 11.68 6.12
C LEU A 242 5.11 10.21 5.66
N MET A 243 5.97 9.90 4.69
CA MET A 243 6.15 8.53 4.19
C MET A 243 6.77 7.62 5.24
N LEU A 244 7.78 8.09 5.98
CA LEU A 244 8.43 7.33 7.03
C LEU A 244 7.45 7.01 8.16
N ALA A 245 6.72 8.01 8.65
CA ALA A 245 5.72 7.82 9.68
C ALA A 245 4.60 6.89 9.23
N GLY A 246 4.04 7.10 8.02
CA GLY A 246 2.97 6.24 7.49
C GLY A 246 3.40 4.79 7.31
N ARG A 247 4.63 4.54 6.82
CA ARG A 247 5.14 3.18 6.68
C ARG A 247 5.58 2.56 8.00
N ALA A 248 6.11 3.36 8.92
CA ALA A 248 6.47 2.89 10.25
C ALA A 248 5.27 2.27 10.96
N SER A 249 4.10 2.91 10.88
CA SER A 249 2.87 2.36 11.44
C SER A 249 2.43 1.04 10.77
N LEU A 250 2.52 0.95 9.44
CA LEU A 250 1.97 -0.20 8.71
C LEU A 250 2.91 -1.43 8.66
N GLN A 251 4.23 -1.20 8.66
CA GLN A 251 5.22 -2.28 8.45
C GLN A 251 5.91 -2.74 9.74
N SER A 252 5.76 -2.02 10.87
CA SER A 252 6.36 -2.45 12.14
C SER A 252 5.67 -3.66 12.76
N ASN A 253 4.42 -3.93 12.40
CA ASN A 253 3.61 -4.99 12.99
C ASN A 253 4.27 -6.38 12.91
N SER A 254 4.76 -6.78 11.72
CA SER A 254 5.42 -8.07 11.54
C SER A 254 6.78 -8.15 12.25
N LEU A 255 7.53 -7.03 12.26
CA LEU A 255 8.84 -6.99 12.96
C LEU A 255 8.67 -7.12 14.46
N ILE A 256 7.75 -6.35 15.04
CA ILE A 256 7.46 -6.37 16.48
C ILE A 256 6.88 -7.75 16.88
N LEU A 257 5.98 -8.30 16.06
CA LEU A 257 5.43 -9.62 16.30
C LEU A 257 6.52 -10.69 16.25
N GLY A 258 7.36 -10.67 15.23
CA GLY A 258 8.46 -11.62 15.06
C GLY A 258 9.46 -11.60 16.22
N LEU A 259 9.70 -10.40 16.80
CA LEU A 259 10.62 -10.21 17.92
C LEU A 259 10.06 -10.79 19.23
N PHE A 260 8.77 -10.60 19.51
CA PHE A 260 8.18 -10.98 20.81
C PHE A 260 7.41 -12.30 20.80
N ALA A 261 6.78 -12.68 19.69
CA ALA A 261 5.95 -13.88 19.59
C ALA A 261 6.53 -14.95 18.64
N GLY A 262 7.52 -14.58 17.83
CA GLY A 262 8.22 -15.49 16.93
C GLY A 262 7.73 -15.48 15.47
N GLN A 263 8.55 -16.04 14.59
CA GLN A 263 8.34 -15.92 13.12
C GLN A 263 7.14 -16.74 12.62
N THR A 264 6.76 -17.81 13.34
CA THR A 264 5.55 -18.59 13.04
C THR A 264 4.28 -17.74 13.16
N ASP A 265 4.21 -16.87 14.16
CA ASP A 265 3.06 -15.97 14.35
C ASP A 265 3.03 -14.86 13.28
N VAL A 266 4.18 -14.43 12.76
CA VAL A 266 4.24 -13.55 11.58
C VAL A 266 3.58 -14.21 10.38
N THR A 267 3.81 -15.50 10.18
CA THR A 267 3.16 -16.28 9.11
C THR A 267 1.64 -16.36 9.29
N LYS A 268 1.17 -16.58 10.53
CA LYS A 268 -0.29 -16.58 10.83
C LYS A 268 -0.92 -15.21 10.58
N LEU A 269 -0.25 -14.15 11.03
CA LEU A 269 -0.69 -12.77 10.77
C LEU A 269 -0.79 -12.52 9.27
N TYR A 270 0.26 -12.84 8.52
CA TYR A 270 0.29 -12.69 7.06
C TYR A 270 -0.85 -13.42 6.37
N ALA A 271 -1.09 -14.70 6.73
CA ALA A 271 -2.17 -15.49 6.14
C ALA A 271 -3.56 -14.89 6.44
N THR A 272 -3.78 -14.48 7.68
CA THR A 272 -5.09 -13.97 8.13
C THR A 272 -5.39 -12.58 7.55
N GLN A 273 -4.40 -11.69 7.42
CA GLN A 273 -4.61 -10.33 6.92
C GLN A 273 -4.70 -10.22 5.40
N ARG A 274 -4.34 -11.26 4.64
CA ARG A 274 -4.15 -11.16 3.18
C ARG A 274 -5.35 -10.63 2.40
N LEU A 275 -6.56 -11.06 2.72
CA LEU A 275 -7.77 -10.54 2.08
C LEU A 275 -8.04 -9.08 2.46
N PHE A 276 -7.76 -8.71 3.70
CA PHE A 276 -7.91 -7.32 4.16
C PHE A 276 -6.95 -6.37 3.42
N ASP A 277 -5.70 -6.79 3.13
CA ASP A 277 -4.74 -6.01 2.35
C ASP A 277 -5.27 -5.71 0.94
N VAL A 278 -5.90 -6.68 0.29
CA VAL A 278 -6.52 -6.51 -1.03
C VAL A 278 -7.66 -5.50 -0.96
N ILE A 279 -8.55 -5.64 0.01
CA ILE A 279 -9.66 -4.70 0.21
C ILE A 279 -9.13 -3.30 0.45
N GLN A 280 -8.17 -3.14 1.35
CA GLN A 280 -7.56 -1.84 1.64
C GLN A 280 -6.97 -1.19 0.39
N SER A 281 -6.25 -1.95 -0.44
CA SER A 281 -5.67 -1.44 -1.68
C SER A 281 -6.72 -0.90 -2.65
N GLN A 282 -7.88 -1.55 -2.74
CA GLN A 282 -8.99 -1.09 -3.59
C GLN A 282 -9.68 0.16 -3.00
N LEU A 283 -9.89 0.21 -1.68
CA LEU A 283 -10.46 1.38 -1.02
C LEU A 283 -9.55 2.61 -1.16
N PHE A 284 -8.23 2.43 -1.05
CA PHE A 284 -7.25 3.50 -1.28
C PHE A 284 -7.23 4.01 -2.71
N ALA A 285 -7.47 3.12 -3.69
CA ALA A 285 -7.55 3.51 -5.10
C ALA A 285 -8.70 4.49 -5.37
N VAL A 286 -9.83 4.38 -4.65
CA VAL A 286 -10.95 5.34 -4.76
C VAL A 286 -10.52 6.74 -4.31
N GLY A 287 -9.83 6.85 -3.17
CA GLY A 287 -9.28 8.11 -2.68
C GLY A 287 -8.27 8.72 -3.66
N ASN A 288 -7.35 7.89 -4.15
CA ASN A 288 -6.32 8.31 -5.13
C ASN A 288 -6.93 8.77 -6.47
N ALA A 289 -8.04 8.18 -6.91
CA ALA A 289 -8.71 8.58 -8.15
C ALA A 289 -9.50 9.89 -8.01
N SER A 290 -9.97 10.23 -6.81
CA SER A 290 -10.88 11.36 -6.56
C SER A 290 -10.19 12.64 -6.09
N TRP A 291 -8.98 12.55 -5.51
CA TRP A 291 -8.33 13.69 -4.85
C TRP A 291 -8.07 14.88 -5.76
N ALA A 292 -7.66 14.65 -7.01
CA ALA A 292 -7.35 15.71 -7.96
C ALA A 292 -8.60 16.53 -8.33
N ALA A 293 -9.74 15.86 -8.55
CA ALA A 293 -11.01 16.52 -8.83
C ALA A 293 -11.53 17.29 -7.59
N LEU A 294 -11.34 16.74 -6.39
CA LEU A 294 -11.68 17.45 -5.16
C LEU A 294 -10.82 18.69 -4.95
N ALA A 295 -9.50 18.60 -5.20
CA ALA A 295 -8.60 19.74 -5.12
C ALA A 295 -9.00 20.85 -6.11
N GLU A 296 -9.36 20.49 -7.34
CA GLU A 296 -9.84 21.45 -8.36
C GLU A 296 -11.11 22.18 -7.88
N ILE A 297 -12.13 21.46 -7.38
CA ILE A 297 -13.37 22.06 -6.86
C ILE A 297 -13.05 23.01 -5.69
N PHE A 298 -12.12 22.63 -4.81
CA PHE A 298 -11.71 23.46 -3.66
C PHE A 298 -11.04 24.76 -4.12
N HIS A 299 -10.08 24.68 -5.06
CA HIS A 299 -9.36 25.84 -5.58
C HIS A 299 -10.24 26.78 -6.45
N GLN A 300 -11.34 26.27 -6.97
CA GLN A 300 -12.39 27.06 -7.63
C GLN A 300 -13.33 27.77 -6.63
N ASN A 301 -13.05 27.71 -5.31
CA ASN A 301 -13.89 28.27 -4.23
C ASN A 301 -15.34 27.74 -4.19
N ARG A 302 -15.60 26.56 -4.77
CA ARG A 302 -16.93 25.91 -4.76
C ARG A 302 -17.09 25.04 -3.51
N LEU A 303 -17.00 25.67 -2.33
CA LEU A 303 -16.93 24.96 -1.05
C LEU A 303 -18.13 24.07 -0.75
N ASP A 304 -19.36 24.49 -1.11
CA ASP A 304 -20.55 23.68 -0.86
C ASP A 304 -20.57 22.39 -1.69
N LEU A 305 -20.12 22.48 -2.95
CA LEU A 305 -19.96 21.31 -3.79
C LEU A 305 -18.85 20.39 -3.25
N PHE A 306 -17.74 20.98 -2.79
CA PHE A 306 -16.63 20.24 -2.17
C PHE A 306 -17.11 19.44 -0.95
N ARG A 307 -17.82 20.10 -0.01
CA ARG A 307 -18.38 19.47 1.20
C ARG A 307 -19.30 18.30 0.85
N THR A 308 -20.21 18.53 -0.09
CA THR A 308 -21.14 17.51 -0.56
C THR A 308 -20.38 16.31 -1.17
N ARG A 309 -19.38 16.55 -2.02
CA ARG A 309 -18.60 15.48 -2.65
C ARG A 309 -17.75 14.69 -1.65
N VAL A 310 -17.14 15.36 -0.66
CA VAL A 310 -16.38 14.68 0.40
C VAL A 310 -17.29 13.73 1.19
N THR A 311 -18.46 14.19 1.64
CA THR A 311 -19.40 13.35 2.41
C THR A 311 -19.96 12.19 1.59
N GLN A 312 -20.23 12.40 0.30
CA GLN A 312 -20.65 11.36 -0.64
C GLN A 312 -19.57 10.28 -0.81
N LEU A 313 -18.30 10.69 -0.98
CA LEU A 313 -17.18 9.75 -1.15
C LEU A 313 -16.87 8.99 0.12
N VAL A 314 -16.92 9.62 1.30
CA VAL A 314 -16.82 8.94 2.59
C VAL A 314 -17.86 7.83 2.70
N ARG A 315 -19.13 8.15 2.39
CA ARG A 315 -20.23 7.19 2.41
C ARG A 315 -20.00 6.04 1.42
N LEU A 316 -19.59 6.36 0.19
CA LEU A 316 -19.30 5.36 -0.84
C LEU A 316 -18.18 4.40 -0.42
N ILE A 317 -17.06 4.94 0.09
CA ILE A 317 -15.91 4.14 0.56
C ILE A 317 -16.34 3.20 1.68
N LEU A 318 -17.17 3.68 2.63
CA LEU A 318 -17.64 2.83 3.73
C LEU A 318 -18.69 1.81 3.28
N VAL A 319 -19.53 2.12 2.31
CA VAL A 319 -20.41 1.12 1.66
C VAL A 319 -19.57 0.02 1.01
N MET A 320 -18.55 0.37 0.26
CA MET A 320 -17.61 -0.60 -0.34
C MET A 320 -16.85 -1.41 0.74
N ALA A 321 -16.42 -0.74 1.80
CA ALA A 321 -15.74 -1.39 2.91
C ALA A 321 -16.64 -2.41 3.62
N VAL A 322 -17.85 -2.04 4.01
CA VAL A 322 -18.80 -2.96 4.67
C VAL A 322 -19.16 -4.13 3.75
N SER A 323 -19.45 -3.86 2.46
CA SER A 323 -19.83 -4.89 1.51
C SER A 323 -18.78 -6.00 1.37
N THR A 324 -17.49 -5.66 1.50
CA THR A 324 -16.38 -6.60 1.28
C THR A 324 -15.77 -7.13 2.58
N VAL A 325 -15.62 -6.29 3.61
CA VAL A 325 -14.97 -6.66 4.87
C VAL A 325 -15.82 -7.65 5.66
N VAL A 326 -17.16 -7.47 5.71
CA VAL A 326 -18.04 -8.35 6.51
C VAL A 326 -18.01 -9.80 6.01
N PRO A 327 -18.17 -10.10 4.70
CA PRO A 327 -17.98 -11.46 4.19
C PRO A 327 -16.60 -12.03 4.48
N VAL A 328 -15.54 -11.20 4.36
CA VAL A 328 -14.18 -11.63 4.65
C VAL A 328 -14.05 -12.06 6.12
N VAL A 329 -14.57 -11.31 7.09
CA VAL A 329 -14.54 -11.74 8.50
C VAL A 329 -15.21 -13.10 8.68
N CYS A 330 -16.37 -13.32 8.04
CA CYS A 330 -17.13 -14.56 8.19
C CYS A 330 -16.47 -15.78 7.55
N PHE A 331 -15.76 -15.59 6.42
CA PHE A 331 -15.20 -16.69 5.63
C PHE A 331 -13.67 -16.75 5.64
N ASN A 332 -12.96 -15.88 6.39
CA ASN A 332 -11.50 -15.83 6.39
C ASN A 332 -10.85 -17.13 6.86
N GLU A 333 -11.45 -17.80 7.83
CA GLU A 333 -11.03 -19.13 8.31
C GLU A 333 -11.02 -20.15 7.16
N ILE A 334 -12.11 -20.23 6.41
CA ILE A 334 -12.23 -21.14 5.24
C ILE A 334 -11.26 -20.75 4.14
N PHE A 335 -11.11 -19.44 3.89
CA PHE A 335 -10.14 -18.96 2.92
C PHE A 335 -8.71 -19.38 3.28
N VAL A 336 -8.27 -19.16 4.53
CA VAL A 336 -6.93 -19.52 4.98
C VAL A 336 -6.74 -21.04 4.95
N ALA A 337 -7.75 -21.80 5.38
CA ALA A 337 -7.71 -23.26 5.34
C ALA A 337 -7.53 -23.81 3.93
N LEU A 338 -8.26 -23.28 2.94
CA LEU A 338 -8.15 -23.67 1.54
C LEU A 338 -6.82 -23.22 0.91
N TRP A 339 -6.27 -22.09 1.39
CA TRP A 339 -5.07 -21.50 0.80
C TRP A 339 -3.78 -22.12 1.31
N VAL A 340 -3.57 -22.07 2.64
CA VAL A 340 -2.29 -22.43 3.26
C VAL A 340 -2.41 -23.43 4.41
N GLY A 341 -3.63 -23.83 4.78
CA GLY A 341 -3.92 -24.74 5.88
C GLY A 341 -4.57 -24.05 7.08
N ALA A 342 -5.48 -24.75 7.77
CA ALA A 342 -6.28 -24.21 8.86
C ALA A 342 -5.45 -23.78 10.09
N ASP A 343 -4.33 -24.42 10.34
CA ASP A 343 -3.37 -24.16 11.43
C ASP A 343 -2.69 -22.78 11.33
N ARG A 344 -2.75 -22.15 10.15
CA ARG A 344 -2.23 -20.79 9.91
C ARG A 344 -3.28 -19.70 10.04
N TYR A 345 -4.51 -20.04 10.43
CA TYR A 345 -5.52 -19.05 10.73
C TYR A 345 -5.30 -18.44 12.12
N GLY A 346 -5.19 -17.13 12.20
CA GLY A 346 -4.94 -16.40 13.46
C GLY A 346 -6.17 -16.20 14.35
N GLY A 347 -7.32 -16.75 13.95
CA GLY A 347 -8.56 -16.72 14.73
C GLY A 347 -9.52 -15.57 14.38
N LEU A 348 -10.77 -15.74 14.85
CA LEU A 348 -11.85 -14.80 14.56
C LEU A 348 -11.58 -13.40 15.14
N LEU A 349 -11.03 -13.31 16.35
CA LEU A 349 -10.75 -12.03 17.00
C LEU A 349 -9.74 -11.20 16.17
N LEU A 350 -8.69 -11.86 15.66
CA LEU A 350 -7.74 -11.18 14.76
C LEU A 350 -8.43 -10.70 13.49
N SER A 351 -9.32 -11.49 12.89
CA SER A 351 -10.09 -11.09 11.69
C SER A 351 -11.01 -9.90 11.98
N VAL A 352 -11.64 -9.83 13.14
CA VAL A 352 -12.49 -8.69 13.57
C VAL A 352 -11.63 -7.43 13.79
N LEU A 353 -10.47 -7.54 14.40
CA LEU A 353 -9.55 -6.42 14.59
C LEU A 353 -9.00 -5.91 13.24
N LEU A 354 -8.66 -6.81 12.32
CA LEU A 354 -8.26 -6.44 10.95
C LEU A 354 -9.38 -5.73 10.19
N ALA A 355 -10.62 -6.15 10.39
CA ALA A 355 -11.79 -5.46 9.86
C ALA A 355 -11.93 -4.04 10.42
N ALA A 356 -11.84 -3.90 11.75
CA ALA A 356 -11.87 -2.59 12.41
C ALA A 356 -10.75 -1.67 11.90
N ASN A 357 -9.53 -2.22 11.80
CA ASN A 357 -8.39 -1.48 11.25
C ASN A 357 -8.63 -1.03 9.79
N THR A 358 -9.23 -1.89 8.98
CA THR A 358 -9.57 -1.58 7.57
C THR A 358 -10.57 -0.43 7.47
N PHE A 359 -11.60 -0.38 8.31
CA PHE A 359 -12.55 0.76 8.36
C PHE A 359 -11.87 2.06 8.76
N ALA A 360 -11.00 2.02 9.79
CA ALA A 360 -10.27 3.19 10.23
C ALA A 360 -9.33 3.72 9.13
N LEU A 361 -8.57 2.82 8.48
CA LEU A 361 -7.67 3.16 7.38
C LEU A 361 -8.42 3.72 6.16
N ALA A 362 -9.56 3.15 5.79
CA ALA A 362 -10.36 3.62 4.66
C ALA A 362 -10.76 5.10 4.83
N PHE A 363 -11.21 5.49 6.02
CA PHE A 363 -11.58 6.87 6.32
C PHE A 363 -10.35 7.78 6.41
N THR A 364 -9.31 7.37 7.13
CA THR A 364 -8.14 8.21 7.40
C THR A 364 -7.30 8.47 6.15
N VAL A 365 -7.10 7.45 5.31
CA VAL A 365 -6.37 7.58 4.04
C VAL A 365 -7.12 8.49 3.07
N PHE A 366 -8.44 8.33 2.93
CA PHE A 366 -9.25 9.23 2.11
C PHE A 366 -9.16 10.68 2.60
N SER A 367 -9.30 10.89 3.92
CA SER A 367 -9.20 12.22 4.55
C SER A 367 -7.82 12.85 4.33
N THR A 368 -6.75 12.05 4.40
CA THR A 368 -5.38 12.47 4.09
C THR A 368 -5.26 12.95 2.64
N TRP A 369 -5.84 12.26 1.67
CA TRP A 369 -5.86 12.70 0.27
C TRP A 369 -6.59 14.05 0.10
N CYS A 370 -7.73 14.24 0.76
CA CYS A 370 -8.46 15.52 0.72
C CYS A 370 -7.60 16.67 1.27
N LEU A 371 -6.97 16.48 2.43
CA LEU A 371 -6.14 17.50 3.08
C LEU A 371 -4.85 17.77 2.29
N THR A 372 -4.22 16.75 1.71
CA THR A 372 -3.03 16.90 0.88
C THR A 372 -3.34 17.68 -0.39
N GLY A 373 -4.42 17.34 -1.09
CA GLY A 373 -4.84 18.01 -2.33
C GLY A 373 -5.20 19.48 -2.15
N THR A 374 -5.59 19.89 -0.94
CA THR A 374 -5.94 21.26 -0.59
C THR A 374 -4.82 22.04 0.10
N GLY A 375 -3.61 21.46 0.21
CA GLY A 375 -2.42 22.16 0.72
C GLY A 375 -2.25 22.15 2.25
N HIS A 376 -3.04 21.38 3.02
CA HIS A 376 -2.96 21.32 4.47
C HIS A 376 -1.93 20.31 5.01
N LEU A 377 -0.76 20.23 4.36
CA LEU A 377 0.27 19.22 4.64
C LEU A 377 0.80 19.26 6.09
N ASN A 378 1.06 20.47 6.63
CA ASN A 378 1.62 20.62 7.97
C ASN A 378 0.73 20.05 9.09
N ALA A 379 -0.60 20.13 8.93
CA ALA A 379 -1.54 19.56 9.88
C ALA A 379 -1.50 18.02 9.84
N ILE A 380 -1.36 17.43 8.63
CA ILE A 380 -1.26 15.99 8.44
C ILE A 380 0.04 15.45 9.04
N ILE A 381 1.17 16.10 8.80
CA ILE A 381 2.49 15.65 9.29
C ILE A 381 2.48 15.51 10.81
N ARG A 382 2.02 16.56 11.53
CA ARG A 382 1.96 16.53 13.01
C ARG A 382 1.08 15.38 13.51
N MET A 383 -0.10 15.25 12.92
CA MET A 383 -1.03 14.18 13.26
C MET A 383 -0.44 12.79 13.00
N THR A 384 0.16 12.59 11.83
CA THR A 384 0.75 11.29 11.46
C THR A 384 1.89 10.92 12.41
N ILE A 385 2.78 11.85 12.77
CA ILE A 385 3.87 11.60 13.71
C ILE A 385 3.31 11.14 15.06
N VAL A 386 2.35 11.89 15.63
CA VAL A 386 1.76 11.55 16.94
C VAL A 386 1.07 10.19 16.88
N THR A 387 0.27 9.93 15.84
CA THR A 387 -0.41 8.64 15.66
C THR A 387 0.60 7.50 15.52
N THR A 388 1.68 7.68 14.76
CA THR A 388 2.70 6.65 14.56
C THR A 388 3.48 6.34 15.84
N ILE A 389 3.84 7.35 16.61
CA ILE A 389 4.52 7.14 17.91
C ILE A 389 3.59 6.34 18.85
N PHE A 390 2.33 6.74 18.93
CA PHE A 390 1.35 6.02 19.75
C PHE A 390 1.14 4.58 19.26
N ASP A 391 1.03 4.38 17.94
CA ASP A 391 0.87 3.06 17.31
C ASP A 391 2.05 2.14 17.66
N ILE A 392 3.28 2.59 17.48
CA ILE A 392 4.48 1.79 17.79
C ILE A 392 4.51 1.42 19.28
N ILE A 393 4.23 2.38 20.18
CA ILE A 393 4.23 2.12 21.63
C ILE A 393 3.12 1.13 21.99
N ALA A 394 1.90 1.34 21.50
CA ALA A 394 0.77 0.45 21.74
C ALA A 394 1.01 -0.95 21.18
N THR A 395 1.55 -1.03 19.95
CA THR A 395 1.94 -2.29 19.31
C THR A 395 2.98 -3.05 20.13
N LEU A 396 4.02 -2.39 20.63
CA LEU A 396 5.03 -3.01 21.50
C LEU A 396 4.42 -3.56 22.79
N VAL A 397 3.59 -2.76 23.46
CA VAL A 397 2.96 -3.16 24.72
C VAL A 397 2.00 -4.33 24.53
N PHE A 398 1.09 -4.21 23.54
CA PHE A 398 0.09 -5.26 23.31
C PHE A 398 0.69 -6.53 22.72
N THR A 399 1.72 -6.44 21.88
CA THR A 399 2.38 -7.64 21.35
C THR A 399 3.08 -8.43 22.46
N ARG A 400 3.73 -7.73 23.39
CA ARG A 400 4.39 -8.37 24.53
C ARG A 400 3.41 -9.07 25.46
N THR A 401 2.18 -8.56 25.60
CA THR A 401 1.16 -9.08 26.52
C THR A 401 0.18 -10.04 25.86
N LEU A 402 -0.18 -9.84 24.61
CA LEU A 402 -1.25 -10.55 23.91
C LEU A 402 -0.75 -11.36 22.68
N GLY A 403 0.55 -11.32 22.38
CA GLY A 403 1.15 -12.07 21.28
C GLY A 403 0.56 -11.67 19.91
N LEU A 404 0.07 -12.65 19.17
CA LEU A 404 -0.40 -12.53 17.77
C LEU A 404 -1.41 -11.39 17.53
N ILE A 405 -2.28 -11.12 18.48
CA ILE A 405 -3.35 -10.11 18.35
C ILE A 405 -2.80 -8.69 18.61
N GLY A 406 -1.70 -8.60 19.37
CA GLY A 406 -1.14 -7.35 19.87
C GLY A 406 -0.88 -6.30 18.81
N PRO A 407 -0.24 -6.59 17.68
CA PRO A 407 0.08 -5.57 16.67
C PRO A 407 -1.16 -4.89 16.12
N ILE A 408 -2.17 -5.66 15.76
CA ILE A 408 -3.39 -5.11 15.17
C ILE A 408 -4.23 -4.36 16.21
N LEU A 409 -4.25 -4.82 17.47
CA LEU A 409 -4.90 -4.08 18.56
C LEU A 409 -4.19 -2.75 18.83
N GLY A 410 -2.85 -2.72 18.75
CA GLY A 410 -2.05 -1.50 18.85
C GLY A 410 -2.42 -0.50 17.77
N SER A 411 -2.41 -0.93 16.52
CA SER A 411 -2.79 -0.11 15.38
C SER A 411 -4.26 0.36 15.48
N CYS A 412 -5.20 -0.50 15.85
CA CYS A 412 -6.59 -0.11 16.10
C CYS A 412 -6.67 0.99 17.17
N SER A 413 -5.96 0.81 18.29
CA SER A 413 -5.95 1.81 19.36
C SER A 413 -5.44 3.17 18.88
N ALA A 414 -4.36 3.20 18.11
CA ALA A 414 -3.81 4.43 17.54
C ALA A 414 -4.77 5.09 16.54
N PHE A 415 -5.38 4.31 15.67
CA PHE A 415 -6.31 4.86 14.69
C PHE A 415 -7.61 5.37 15.33
N TYR A 416 -8.21 4.62 16.25
CA TYR A 416 -9.49 5.00 16.85
C TYR A 416 -9.35 6.09 17.90
N LEU A 417 -8.27 6.12 18.70
CA LEU A 417 -8.07 7.10 19.75
C LEU A 417 -7.41 8.40 19.24
N CYS A 418 -6.50 8.31 18.26
CA CYS A 418 -5.75 9.46 17.77
C CYS A 418 -6.19 9.88 16.37
N SER A 419 -6.05 9.01 15.37
CA SER A 419 -6.14 9.36 13.96
C SER A 419 -7.56 9.76 13.55
N LEU A 420 -8.57 8.93 13.82
CA LEU A 420 -9.97 9.19 13.44
C LEU A 420 -10.53 10.49 14.03
N PRO A 421 -10.41 10.74 15.35
CA PRO A 421 -10.92 11.99 15.94
C PRO A 421 -10.21 13.22 15.38
N TRP A 422 -8.91 13.11 15.11
CA TRP A 422 -8.12 14.23 14.58
C TRP A 422 -8.49 14.52 13.12
N HIS A 423 -8.60 13.51 12.25
CA HIS A 423 -9.08 13.69 10.89
C HIS A 423 -10.49 14.28 10.83
N ALA A 424 -11.41 13.81 11.66
CA ALA A 424 -12.76 14.35 11.73
C ALA A 424 -12.75 15.83 12.16
N ARG A 425 -11.88 16.22 13.12
CA ARG A 425 -11.69 17.62 13.52
C ARG A 425 -11.12 18.46 12.38
N LEU A 426 -10.08 17.97 11.68
CA LEU A 426 -9.47 18.68 10.56
C LEU A 426 -10.45 18.90 9.41
N LEU A 427 -11.21 17.88 9.02
CA LEU A 427 -12.24 18.02 7.99
C LEU A 427 -13.31 19.05 8.40
N SER A 428 -13.74 19.04 9.68
CA SER A 428 -14.71 20.01 10.17
C SER A 428 -14.15 21.43 10.25
N SER A 429 -12.91 21.62 10.72
CA SER A 429 -12.32 22.94 10.91
C SER A 429 -11.84 23.58 9.61
N GLN A 430 -11.20 22.83 8.73
CA GLN A 430 -10.62 23.36 7.50
C GLN A 430 -11.65 23.53 6.38
N PHE A 431 -12.61 22.62 6.30
CA PHE A 431 -13.60 22.64 5.22
C PHE A 431 -15.01 23.00 5.70
N GLN A 432 -15.19 23.28 7.01
CA GLN A 432 -16.49 23.58 7.61
C GLN A 432 -17.55 22.49 7.33
N ILE A 433 -17.12 21.22 7.25
CA ILE A 433 -18.03 20.09 7.11
C ILE A 433 -18.69 19.84 8.46
N SER A 434 -20.03 19.78 8.48
CA SER A 434 -20.78 19.52 9.70
C SER A 434 -20.40 18.14 10.28
N ARG A 435 -20.13 18.09 11.60
CA ARG A 435 -19.89 16.81 12.29
C ARG A 435 -21.07 15.86 12.16
N LYS A 436 -22.30 16.40 12.13
CA LYS A 436 -23.52 15.60 11.94
C LYS A 436 -23.53 14.91 10.58
N ASP A 437 -23.12 15.61 9.51
CA ASP A 437 -23.08 15.04 8.16
C ASP A 437 -21.98 13.98 8.02
N LEU A 438 -20.81 14.20 8.65
CA LEU A 438 -19.76 13.19 8.72
C LEU A 438 -20.22 11.95 9.48
N ILE A 439 -20.81 12.13 10.67
CA ILE A 439 -21.35 11.01 11.46
C ILE A 439 -22.43 10.25 10.67
N LYS A 440 -23.36 10.95 10.04
CA LYS A 440 -24.40 10.34 9.20
C LYS A 440 -23.81 9.53 8.03
N SER A 441 -22.78 10.10 7.38
CA SER A 441 -22.10 9.42 6.27
C SER A 441 -21.36 8.15 6.70
N VAL A 442 -20.87 8.10 7.93
CA VAL A 442 -20.19 6.94 8.53
C VAL A 442 -21.19 5.96 9.12
N ALA A 443 -22.16 6.44 9.87
CA ALA A 443 -23.10 5.60 10.61
C ALA A 443 -24.05 4.82 9.70
N ALA A 444 -24.53 5.42 8.61
CA ALA A 444 -25.51 4.79 7.75
C ALA A 444 -25.01 3.44 7.15
N PRO A 445 -23.80 3.34 6.55
CA PRO A 445 -23.27 2.06 6.10
C PRO A 445 -22.98 1.08 7.26
N LEU A 446 -22.45 1.57 8.39
CA LEU A 446 -22.07 0.71 9.52
C LEU A 446 -23.28 0.12 10.24
N LEU A 447 -24.40 0.82 10.33
CA LEU A 447 -25.64 0.31 10.93
C LEU A 447 -26.23 -0.86 10.13
N MET A 448 -25.93 -0.96 8.84
CA MET A 448 -26.33 -2.11 8.02
C MET A 448 -25.37 -3.31 8.16
N ALA A 449 -24.21 -3.16 8.80
CA ALA A 449 -23.25 -4.24 8.93
C ALA A 449 -23.74 -5.40 9.84
N PRO A 450 -24.38 -5.19 11.02
CA PRO A 450 -24.88 -6.28 11.84
C PRO A 450 -25.94 -7.16 11.15
N PRO A 451 -27.03 -6.63 10.56
CA PRO A 451 -28.01 -7.47 9.85
C PRO A 451 -27.39 -8.16 8.63
N TYR A 452 -26.43 -7.51 7.97
CA TYR A 452 -25.69 -8.11 6.87
C TYR A 452 -24.79 -9.26 7.32
N ALA A 453 -24.05 -9.10 8.44
CA ALA A 453 -23.26 -10.17 9.04
C ALA A 453 -24.15 -11.34 9.48
N PHE A 454 -25.31 -11.06 10.08
CA PHE A 454 -26.26 -12.09 10.47
C PHE A 454 -26.75 -12.91 9.27
N LEU A 455 -27.10 -12.25 8.16
CA LEU A 455 -27.46 -12.93 6.92
C LEU A 455 -26.35 -13.87 6.42
N ILE A 456 -25.10 -13.42 6.45
CA ILE A 456 -23.94 -14.22 6.01
C ILE A 456 -23.71 -15.42 6.94
N ILE A 457 -23.85 -15.23 8.25
CA ILE A 457 -23.72 -16.32 9.23
C ILE A 457 -24.78 -17.40 8.99
N LEU A 458 -26.03 -17.02 8.72
CA LEU A 458 -27.07 -17.97 8.34
C LEU A 458 -26.73 -18.71 7.05
N LEU A 459 -26.24 -18.02 6.02
CA LEU A 459 -25.78 -18.64 4.78
C LEU A 459 -24.64 -19.64 5.00
N LYS A 460 -23.69 -19.30 5.90
CA LYS A 460 -22.58 -20.19 6.26
C LYS A 460 -23.06 -21.51 6.90
N GLN A 461 -24.20 -21.52 7.60
CA GLN A 461 -24.77 -22.74 8.20
C GLN A 461 -25.42 -23.67 7.18
N VAL A 462 -25.93 -23.11 6.08
CA VAL A 462 -26.68 -23.87 5.07
C VAL A 462 -25.78 -24.40 3.95
N VAL A 463 -24.73 -23.66 3.61
CA VAL A 463 -23.85 -23.96 2.46
C VAL A 463 -22.51 -24.50 2.94
N HIS A 464 -22.18 -25.72 2.56
CA HIS A 464 -20.84 -26.27 2.74
C HIS A 464 -19.88 -25.71 1.68
N VAL A 465 -18.72 -25.22 2.15
CA VAL A 465 -17.73 -24.53 1.29
C VAL A 465 -16.45 -25.34 1.31
N ASP A 466 -16.30 -26.22 0.30
CA ASP A 466 -15.15 -27.12 0.19
C ASP A 466 -14.16 -26.71 -0.93
N HIS A 467 -14.57 -25.80 -1.80
CA HIS A 467 -13.80 -25.43 -2.99
C HIS A 467 -13.76 -23.90 -3.21
N TRP A 468 -12.73 -23.43 -3.93
CA TRP A 468 -12.55 -22.03 -4.27
C TRP A 468 -13.75 -21.40 -4.99
N PHE A 469 -14.39 -22.16 -5.89
CA PHE A 469 -15.54 -21.67 -6.64
C PHE A 469 -16.76 -21.42 -5.72
N SER A 470 -17.04 -22.35 -4.81
CA SER A 470 -18.14 -22.19 -3.85
C SER A 470 -17.86 -21.03 -2.88
N LEU A 471 -16.61 -20.85 -2.43
CA LEU A 471 -16.22 -19.71 -1.62
C LEU A 471 -16.42 -18.38 -2.36
N ALA A 472 -15.99 -18.30 -3.62
CA ALA A 472 -16.17 -17.09 -4.42
C ALA A 472 -17.66 -16.74 -4.62
N LEU A 473 -18.50 -17.74 -4.91
CA LEU A 473 -19.92 -17.55 -5.15
C LEU A 473 -20.66 -17.09 -3.88
N ILE A 474 -20.34 -17.74 -2.72
CA ILE A 474 -20.99 -17.41 -1.44
C ILE A 474 -20.55 -16.06 -0.90
N MET A 475 -19.37 -15.57 -1.27
CA MET A 475 -18.93 -14.21 -0.95
C MET A 475 -19.53 -13.18 -1.90
N ALA A 476 -19.56 -13.46 -3.21
CA ALA A 476 -20.06 -12.52 -4.22
C ALA A 476 -21.57 -12.24 -4.09
N GLY A 477 -22.38 -13.24 -3.80
CA GLY A 477 -23.82 -13.09 -3.65
C GLY A 477 -24.23 -12.06 -2.60
N PRO A 478 -23.82 -12.22 -1.33
CA PRO A 478 -24.09 -11.24 -0.28
C PRO A 478 -23.51 -9.85 -0.59
N ILE A 479 -22.33 -9.75 -1.22
CA ILE A 479 -21.75 -8.45 -1.63
C ILE A 479 -22.74 -7.73 -2.56
N LEU A 480 -23.26 -8.41 -3.57
CA LEU A 480 -24.23 -7.84 -4.50
C LEU A 480 -25.52 -7.43 -3.79
N ILE A 481 -26.05 -8.28 -2.92
CA ILE A 481 -27.27 -7.98 -2.13
C ILE A 481 -27.05 -6.73 -1.27
N TYR A 482 -25.91 -6.64 -0.57
CA TYR A 482 -25.60 -5.48 0.24
C TYR A 482 -25.46 -4.21 -0.61
N LEU A 483 -24.78 -4.27 -1.75
CA LEU A 483 -24.62 -3.11 -2.64
C LEU A 483 -25.98 -2.62 -3.16
N ILE A 484 -26.89 -3.53 -3.54
CA ILE A 484 -28.25 -3.17 -3.93
C ILE A 484 -28.99 -2.52 -2.76
N ALA A 485 -28.93 -3.11 -1.57
CA ALA A 485 -29.56 -2.55 -0.37
C ALA A 485 -28.98 -1.17 -0.02
N ALA A 486 -27.66 -0.99 -0.14
CA ALA A 486 -27.00 0.29 0.12
C ALA A 486 -27.43 1.37 -0.89
N ILE A 487 -27.61 1.03 -2.16
CA ILE A 487 -28.16 1.95 -3.18
C ILE A 487 -29.58 2.38 -2.79
N LEU A 488 -30.39 1.47 -2.25
CA LEU A 488 -31.79 1.74 -1.91
C LEU A 488 -31.94 2.53 -0.59
N PHE A 489 -31.13 2.25 0.42
CA PHE A 489 -31.34 2.72 1.79
C PHE A 489 -30.28 3.69 2.30
N VAL A 490 -29.04 3.62 1.80
CA VAL A 490 -27.92 4.43 2.28
C VAL A 490 -27.65 5.65 1.40
N LEU A 491 -27.78 5.51 0.07
CA LEU A 491 -27.52 6.61 -0.85
C LEU A 491 -28.67 7.60 -0.88
N ASP A 492 -28.35 8.90 -0.86
CA ASP A 492 -29.32 9.97 -1.02
C ASP A 492 -29.93 9.94 -2.44
N LYS A 493 -31.13 10.52 -2.61
CA LYS A 493 -31.83 10.53 -3.90
C LYS A 493 -30.98 11.05 -5.06
N GLN A 494 -30.16 12.08 -4.80
CA GLN A 494 -29.26 12.64 -5.82
C GLN A 494 -28.15 11.66 -6.22
N ASP A 495 -27.53 10.98 -5.25
CA ASP A 495 -26.47 9.98 -5.51
C ASP A 495 -27.00 8.80 -6.29
N ARG A 496 -28.20 8.34 -5.94
CA ARG A 496 -28.90 7.27 -6.65
C ARG A 496 -29.16 7.65 -8.10
N GLN A 497 -29.69 8.84 -8.37
CA GLN A 497 -29.95 9.30 -9.74
C GLN A 497 -28.67 9.41 -10.57
N ILE A 498 -27.57 9.89 -9.99
CA ILE A 498 -26.26 9.98 -10.67
C ILE A 498 -25.76 8.58 -11.05
N LEU A 499 -25.85 7.62 -10.13
CA LEU A 499 -25.43 6.23 -10.39
C LEU A 499 -26.33 5.58 -11.46
N LEU A 500 -27.65 5.66 -11.32
CA LEU A 500 -28.58 5.05 -12.27
C LEU A 500 -28.44 5.64 -13.69
N LYS A 501 -28.23 6.95 -13.82
CA LYS A 501 -27.91 7.58 -15.13
C LYS A 501 -26.63 7.08 -15.74
N ARG A 502 -25.56 6.89 -14.93
CA ARG A 502 -24.27 6.39 -15.44
C ARG A 502 -24.34 4.93 -15.89
N PHE A 503 -25.19 4.13 -15.28
CA PHE A 503 -25.41 2.74 -15.68
C PHE A 503 -26.52 2.57 -16.75
N GLY A 504 -27.08 3.68 -17.26
CA GLY A 504 -28.14 3.64 -18.27
C GLY A 504 -29.47 3.08 -17.75
N LEU A 505 -29.66 3.04 -16.42
CA LEU A 505 -30.84 2.46 -15.75
C LEU A 505 -31.89 3.52 -15.35
N ALA A 506 -31.62 4.80 -15.60
CA ALA A 506 -32.58 5.91 -15.43
C ALA A 506 -32.46 6.88 -16.62
N ASN A 507 -33.59 7.26 -17.17
CA ASN A 507 -33.71 8.32 -18.17
C ASN A 507 -33.48 9.71 -17.56
#